data_091da3528ce856dcfd8c892f3bbe0a36
#
_entry.id   091da3528ce856dcfd8c892f3bbe0a36
#
_cell.length_a   1.000
_cell.length_b   1.000
_cell.length_c   1.000
_cell.angle_alpha   90.00
_cell.angle_beta   90.00
_cell.angle_gamma   90.00
#
_symmetry.space_group_name_H-M   'P 1'
#
loop_
_entity.id
_entity.type
_entity.pdbx_description
1 polymer ?
#
loop_
_entity_poly.entity_id
_entity_poly.type
_entity_poly.pdbx_seq_one_letter_code
_entity_poly.pdbx_strand_id
1 'polypeptide(L)'
;VDTLRADHLGCYGYFRNTSPNIDQFASEALLFRKCLSHAPNTWSSFTSILSGFLPHETTVMKDTPVPKDLKMLPEIMQEIGYDTIAVVSNFILRKRRGYEQGFRIYDADMQDRERVMKLPERIAEHTTDRAIDFLTRFHKKPLFMWLHYQDPHGPYAPPERFAELFENPNQKSRNLKVNTTESGWRGIPNYQALWPERNFYYYVSQYDREIRYMDEQFKRFIETLKKLDLYDNSLIIFTSDHGEGMGEHNYFFAHGEHLYNSLTHVPLIIKYGKKLTGRRTDYVQHIDILPTIFNVLDMKLDSRFRGSDLRQQEKTPREIVAEMPSRIKDTAAISIVVDGLKLIKVLLREEPYQQYQLYDLRRDPNEKENLINTTGYHERLEDLKTKLERISKEDFLKLTSITTAPQLTPEEKEKLKSLGYV
;
A
#
# COMPACT_ATOMS: atom_id res chain seq x y z
N VAL A 1 -0.68 -4.85 4.81
CA VAL A 1 -0.19 -5.86 3.85
C VAL A 1 0.62 -5.13 2.80
N ASP A 2 1.75 -5.70 2.38
CA ASP A 2 2.62 -5.10 1.36
C ASP A 2 2.15 -5.50 -0.05
N THR A 3 2.12 -4.57 -1.00
CA THR A 3 1.78 -4.74 -2.42
C THR A 3 0.44 -5.43 -2.75
N LEU A 4 -0.50 -5.55 -1.80
CA LEU A 4 -1.75 -6.29 -2.04
C LEU A 4 -2.75 -5.47 -2.86
N ARG A 5 -3.07 -5.94 -4.04
CA ARG A 5 -4.09 -5.36 -4.92
C ARG A 5 -5.49 -5.69 -4.46
N ALA A 6 -6.38 -4.70 -4.47
CA ALA A 6 -7.79 -4.92 -4.17
C ALA A 6 -8.46 -5.89 -5.16
N ASP A 7 -8.17 -5.74 -6.46
CA ASP A 7 -8.78 -6.54 -7.53
C ASP A 7 -8.26 -7.99 -7.63
N HIS A 8 -7.36 -8.41 -6.72
CA HIS A 8 -6.96 -9.82 -6.51
C HIS A 8 -7.63 -10.48 -5.31
N LEU A 9 -8.62 -9.82 -4.67
CA LEU A 9 -9.41 -10.37 -3.57
C LEU A 9 -10.85 -10.71 -4.01
N GLY A 10 -11.40 -11.84 -3.51
CA GLY A 10 -12.75 -12.29 -3.84
C GLY A 10 -13.84 -11.29 -3.46
N CYS A 11 -13.75 -10.64 -2.29
CA CYS A 11 -14.69 -9.59 -1.86
C CYS A 11 -14.71 -8.35 -2.76
N TYR A 12 -13.68 -8.14 -3.58
CA TYR A 12 -13.62 -7.13 -4.63
C TYR A 12 -14.03 -7.65 -6.01
N GLY A 13 -14.28 -8.95 -6.16
CA GLY A 13 -14.77 -9.56 -7.40
C GLY A 13 -13.72 -10.33 -8.20
N TYR A 14 -12.58 -10.66 -7.59
CA TYR A 14 -11.58 -11.50 -8.25
C TYR A 14 -12.12 -12.89 -8.51
N PHE A 15 -11.82 -13.47 -9.66
CA PHE A 15 -12.39 -14.75 -10.10
C PHE A 15 -11.72 -15.98 -9.47
N ARG A 16 -10.48 -15.85 -8.97
CA ARG A 16 -9.77 -16.90 -8.23
C ARG A 16 -10.08 -16.81 -6.74
N ASN A 17 -10.15 -17.95 -6.08
CA ASN A 17 -10.38 -18.03 -4.63
C ASN A 17 -9.08 -17.77 -3.83
N THR A 18 -8.58 -16.56 -3.91
CA THR A 18 -7.31 -16.15 -3.28
C THR A 18 -7.47 -15.78 -1.80
N SER A 19 -8.65 -15.33 -1.38
CA SER A 19 -8.85 -14.67 -0.09
C SER A 19 -10.11 -15.06 0.68
N PRO A 20 -10.44 -16.37 0.83
CA PRO A 20 -11.73 -16.76 1.42
C PRO A 20 -11.92 -16.30 2.87
N ASN A 21 -10.86 -16.15 3.65
CA ASN A 21 -10.95 -15.71 5.05
C ASN A 21 -11.06 -14.18 5.16
N ILE A 22 -10.38 -13.44 4.29
CA ILE A 22 -10.55 -11.98 4.16
C ILE A 22 -11.96 -11.68 3.62
N ASP A 23 -12.47 -12.49 2.67
CA ASP A 23 -13.83 -12.35 2.14
C ASP A 23 -14.88 -12.58 3.23
N GLN A 24 -14.67 -13.59 4.10
CA GLN A 24 -15.49 -13.81 5.29
C GLN A 24 -15.44 -12.62 6.25
N PHE A 25 -14.25 -12.11 6.56
CA PHE A 25 -14.07 -10.92 7.38
C PHE A 25 -14.79 -9.70 6.79
N ALA A 26 -14.68 -9.50 5.47
CA ALA A 26 -15.34 -8.41 4.75
C ALA A 26 -16.87 -8.51 4.81
N SER A 27 -17.44 -9.72 4.92
CA SER A 27 -18.89 -9.92 5.07
C SER A 27 -19.43 -9.43 6.42
N GLU A 28 -18.56 -9.37 7.44
CA GLU A 28 -18.86 -8.93 8.80
C GLU A 28 -18.43 -7.47 9.08
N ALA A 29 -17.93 -6.75 8.07
CA ALA A 29 -17.28 -5.45 8.18
C ALA A 29 -17.82 -4.44 7.15
N LEU A 30 -17.32 -3.21 7.19
CA LEU A 30 -17.55 -2.19 6.18
C LEU A 30 -16.42 -2.25 5.14
N LEU A 31 -16.78 -2.62 3.91
CA LEU A 31 -15.86 -2.73 2.78
C LEU A 31 -15.95 -1.46 1.91
N PHE A 32 -14.81 -0.85 1.63
CA PHE A 32 -14.68 0.29 0.72
C PHE A 32 -14.16 -0.21 -0.64
N ARG A 33 -14.97 -0.05 -1.68
CA ARG A 33 -14.64 -0.54 -3.01
C ARG A 33 -13.59 0.29 -3.75
N LYS A 34 -13.32 1.51 -3.30
CA LYS A 34 -12.49 2.49 -4.00
C LYS A 34 -11.60 3.24 -3.01
N CYS A 35 -10.68 2.53 -2.37
CA CYS A 35 -9.66 3.15 -1.55
C CYS A 35 -8.38 3.39 -2.37
N LEU A 36 -7.85 4.61 -2.33
CA LEU A 36 -6.62 4.95 -3.00
C LEU A 36 -5.48 5.20 -1.99
N SER A 37 -4.33 4.62 -2.29
CA SER A 37 -3.06 4.91 -1.64
C SER A 37 -2.51 6.26 -2.10
N HIS A 38 -1.76 6.94 -1.24
CA HIS A 38 -1.12 8.21 -1.54
C HIS A 38 0.22 8.07 -2.24
N ALA A 39 0.79 6.88 -2.27
CA ALA A 39 2.06 6.60 -2.94
C ALA A 39 2.11 5.16 -3.46
N PRO A 40 2.88 4.91 -4.53
CA PRO A 40 3.05 3.58 -5.09
C PRO A 40 4.23 2.83 -4.43
N ASN A 41 4.59 3.16 -3.20
CA ASN A 41 5.72 2.58 -2.47
C ASN A 41 5.49 2.59 -0.96
N THR A 42 6.17 1.67 -0.28
CA THR A 42 6.05 1.39 1.16
C THR A 42 6.37 2.60 2.05
N TRP A 43 7.44 3.33 1.75
CA TRP A 43 7.92 4.45 2.59
C TRP A 43 6.87 5.56 2.76
N SER A 44 6.50 6.16 1.66
CA SER A 44 5.58 7.29 1.66
C SER A 44 4.17 6.87 2.06
N SER A 45 3.73 5.68 1.63
CA SER A 45 2.39 5.21 1.94
C SER A 45 2.18 4.93 3.42
N PHE A 46 3.08 4.17 4.09
CA PHE A 46 2.95 3.94 5.53
C PHE A 46 3.11 5.21 6.35
N THR A 47 3.97 6.13 5.89
CA THR A 47 4.05 7.44 6.57
C THR A 47 2.72 8.17 6.50
N SER A 48 2.05 8.20 5.34
CA SER A 48 0.73 8.80 5.20
C SER A 48 -0.34 8.10 6.07
N ILE A 49 -0.33 6.77 6.12
CA ILE A 49 -1.27 5.98 6.96
C ILE A 49 -1.09 6.32 8.44
N LEU A 50 0.15 6.36 8.92
CA LEU A 50 0.46 6.52 10.34
C LEU A 50 0.47 7.98 10.80
N SER A 51 0.65 8.95 9.89
CA SER A 51 0.66 10.37 10.24
C SER A 51 -0.63 11.12 9.89
N GLY A 52 -1.42 10.62 8.93
CA GLY A 52 -2.60 11.30 8.40
C GLY A 52 -2.29 12.47 7.46
N PHE A 53 -1.04 12.59 6.97
CA PHE A 53 -0.58 13.62 6.05
C PHE A 53 -0.22 13.06 4.67
N LEU A 54 -0.27 13.90 3.66
CA LEU A 54 0.16 13.55 2.29
C LEU A 54 1.69 13.41 2.19
N PRO A 55 2.23 12.65 1.21
CA PRO A 55 3.67 12.44 1.10
C PRO A 55 4.50 13.74 1.04
N HIS A 56 4.05 14.77 0.31
CA HIS A 56 4.75 16.04 0.26
C HIS A 56 4.78 16.80 1.60
N GLU A 57 3.78 16.60 2.46
CA GLU A 57 3.71 17.21 3.79
C GLU A 57 4.65 16.50 4.78
N THR A 58 4.87 15.20 4.60
CA THR A 58 5.72 14.39 5.49
C THR A 58 7.21 14.47 5.15
N THR A 59 7.53 14.89 3.93
CA THR A 59 8.89 14.88 3.35
C THR A 59 9.57 13.50 3.29
N VAL A 60 8.83 12.43 3.61
CA VAL A 60 9.34 11.05 3.56
C VAL A 60 9.26 10.52 2.15
N MET A 61 10.43 10.32 1.58
CA MET A 61 10.62 9.70 0.28
C MET A 61 11.46 8.44 0.43
N LYS A 62 11.69 7.80 -0.70
CA LYS A 62 12.68 6.74 -0.80
C LYS A 62 13.98 7.14 -0.08
N ASP A 63 14.45 6.30 0.82
CA ASP A 63 15.68 6.44 1.59
C ASP A 63 15.74 7.55 2.65
N THR A 64 14.66 8.30 2.88
CA THR A 64 14.62 9.23 4.00
C THR A 64 13.96 8.60 5.21
N PRO A 65 14.53 8.75 6.42
CA PRO A 65 13.83 8.35 7.64
C PRO A 65 12.63 9.26 7.90
N VAL A 66 11.66 8.75 8.64
CA VAL A 66 10.55 9.55 9.16
C VAL A 66 11.12 10.64 10.09
N PRO A 67 10.78 11.93 9.89
CA PRO A 67 11.23 13.00 10.76
C PRO A 67 10.78 12.78 12.21
N LYS A 68 11.65 13.10 13.17
CA LYS A 68 11.34 12.91 14.60
C LYS A 68 10.25 13.84 15.12
N ASP A 69 10.04 14.96 14.48
CA ASP A 69 9.01 15.96 14.78
C ASP A 69 7.68 15.69 14.08
N LEU A 70 7.65 14.71 13.15
CA LEU A 70 6.41 14.23 12.56
C LEU A 70 5.72 13.29 13.55
N LYS A 71 4.69 13.79 14.22
CA LYS A 71 3.92 13.00 15.18
C LYS A 71 3.08 11.94 14.46
N MET A 72 3.26 10.69 14.85
CA MET A 72 2.58 9.54 14.27
C MET A 72 1.53 8.94 15.20
N LEU A 73 0.60 8.19 14.64
CA LEU A 73 -0.49 7.54 15.37
C LEU A 73 -0.03 6.72 16.58
N PRO A 74 1.07 5.90 16.53
CA PRO A 74 1.51 5.17 17.73
C PRO A 74 1.89 6.06 18.90
N GLU A 75 2.47 7.24 18.66
CA GLU A 75 2.79 8.21 19.70
C GLU A 75 1.52 8.77 20.35
N ILE A 76 0.51 9.07 19.54
CA ILE A 76 -0.79 9.54 20.01
C ILE A 76 -1.48 8.46 20.84
N MET A 77 -1.45 7.21 20.38
CA MET A 77 -2.03 6.08 21.11
C MET A 77 -1.32 5.84 22.44
N GLN A 78 0.00 5.99 22.49
CA GLN A 78 0.78 5.87 23.72
C GLN A 78 0.43 6.98 24.72
N GLU A 79 0.27 8.22 24.27
CA GLU A 79 -0.11 9.37 25.11
C GLU A 79 -1.47 9.19 25.79
N ILE A 80 -2.41 8.51 25.13
CA ILE A 80 -3.73 8.22 25.71
C ILE A 80 -3.78 6.87 26.46
N GLY A 81 -2.62 6.24 26.73
CA GLY A 81 -2.48 5.10 27.62
C GLY A 81 -2.60 3.73 26.97
N TYR A 82 -2.55 3.62 25.65
CA TYR A 82 -2.48 2.32 24.97
C TYR A 82 -1.08 1.72 25.07
N ASP A 83 -1.00 0.42 25.23
CA ASP A 83 0.21 -0.33 24.86
C ASP A 83 0.34 -0.33 23.33
N THR A 84 1.51 -0.01 22.81
CA THR A 84 1.73 0.16 21.36
C THR A 84 2.73 -0.88 20.86
N ILE A 85 2.30 -1.75 19.95
CA ILE A 85 3.09 -2.87 19.44
C ILE A 85 3.06 -2.90 17.91
N ALA A 86 4.23 -3.04 17.29
CA ALA A 86 4.35 -3.33 15.88
C ALA A 86 5.05 -4.67 15.66
N VAL A 87 4.57 -5.44 14.69
CA VAL A 87 5.24 -6.60 14.11
C VAL A 87 5.38 -6.35 12.63
N VAL A 88 6.61 -6.07 12.19
CA VAL A 88 6.89 -5.73 10.79
C VAL A 88 7.73 -6.79 10.11
N SER A 89 7.50 -6.98 8.82
CA SER A 89 8.02 -8.11 8.04
C SER A 89 8.88 -7.71 6.85
N ASN A 90 8.90 -6.42 6.51
CA ASN A 90 9.68 -5.88 5.41
C ASN A 90 10.96 -5.21 5.93
N PHE A 91 12.11 -5.53 5.30
CA PHE A 91 13.41 -4.93 5.59
C PHE A 91 13.42 -3.39 5.54
N ILE A 92 12.56 -2.81 4.72
CA ILE A 92 12.41 -1.36 4.60
C ILE A 92 11.91 -0.73 5.89
N LEU A 93 11.05 -1.43 6.61
CA LEU A 93 10.45 -1.00 7.87
C LEU A 93 11.31 -1.34 9.10
N ARG A 94 12.58 -1.74 8.91
CA ARG A 94 13.47 -2.02 10.04
C ARG A 94 13.69 -0.82 10.94
N LYS A 95 14.15 -1.06 12.16
CA LYS A 95 14.53 0.01 13.10
C LYS A 95 15.51 1.02 12.48
N ARG A 96 15.54 2.24 12.97
CA ARG A 96 16.33 3.39 12.51
C ARG A 96 15.81 4.07 11.26
N ARG A 97 14.61 3.67 10.78
CA ARG A 97 13.90 4.37 9.71
C ARG A 97 12.84 5.34 10.23
N GLY A 98 12.62 5.37 11.55
CA GLY A 98 11.70 6.26 12.23
C GLY A 98 10.28 5.70 12.36
N TYR A 99 9.95 4.55 11.75
CA TYR A 99 8.63 3.91 11.93
C TYR A 99 8.43 3.35 13.32
N GLU A 100 9.51 3.15 14.07
CA GLU A 100 9.47 2.71 15.47
C GLU A 100 8.98 3.78 16.45
N GLN A 101 8.81 5.03 16.02
CA GLN A 101 8.35 6.14 16.86
C GLN A 101 6.99 5.83 17.50
N GLY A 102 6.89 6.00 18.83
CA GLY A 102 5.67 5.76 19.58
C GLY A 102 5.31 4.30 19.82
N PHE A 103 6.07 3.33 19.33
CA PHE A 103 5.87 1.93 19.68
C PHE A 103 6.70 1.54 20.90
N ARG A 104 6.03 1.03 21.95
CA ARG A 104 6.69 0.42 23.10
C ARG A 104 7.46 -0.84 22.71
N ILE A 105 6.88 -1.64 21.81
CA ILE A 105 7.52 -2.80 21.21
C ILE A 105 7.45 -2.65 19.69
N TYR A 106 8.61 -2.54 19.07
CA TYR A 106 8.75 -2.57 17.61
C TYR A 106 9.56 -3.80 17.23
N ASP A 107 8.86 -4.84 16.81
CA ASP A 107 9.46 -6.12 16.43
C ASP A 107 9.72 -6.14 14.93
N ALA A 108 10.99 -5.96 14.58
CA ALA A 108 11.53 -6.02 13.22
C ALA A 108 12.61 -7.11 13.11
N ASP A 109 12.52 -8.16 13.95
CA ASP A 109 13.44 -9.30 13.93
C ASP A 109 13.02 -10.27 12.82
N MET A 110 13.66 -10.12 11.67
CA MET A 110 13.38 -10.86 10.45
C MET A 110 14.32 -12.05 10.34
N GLN A 111 13.79 -13.22 10.63
CA GLN A 111 14.57 -14.47 10.66
C GLN A 111 14.62 -15.18 9.31
N ASP A 112 13.70 -14.87 8.41
CA ASP A 112 13.63 -15.48 7.09
C ASP A 112 14.50 -14.71 6.07
N ARG A 113 14.64 -15.28 4.89
CA ARG A 113 15.39 -14.70 3.78
C ARG A 113 14.58 -14.87 2.50
N GLU A 114 14.34 -13.78 1.79
CA GLU A 114 13.69 -13.88 0.49
C GLU A 114 14.55 -14.71 -0.50
N ARG A 115 13.88 -15.24 -1.53
CA ARG A 115 14.44 -16.30 -2.37
C ARG A 115 15.61 -15.86 -3.27
N VAL A 116 15.55 -14.65 -3.82
CA VAL A 116 16.46 -14.19 -4.89
C VAL A 116 17.68 -13.48 -4.33
N MET A 117 17.49 -12.42 -3.56
CA MET A 117 18.55 -11.54 -3.05
C MET A 117 19.01 -11.89 -1.64
N LYS A 118 18.33 -12.85 -0.98
CA LYS A 118 18.61 -13.28 0.40
C LYS A 118 18.49 -12.18 1.44
N LEU A 119 17.63 -11.20 1.18
CA LEU A 119 17.38 -10.12 2.12
C LEU A 119 16.55 -10.59 3.31
N PRO A 120 16.72 -9.94 4.47
CA PRO A 120 15.90 -10.26 5.62
C PRO A 120 14.42 -9.97 5.36
N GLU A 121 13.58 -10.95 5.64
CA GLU A 121 12.14 -10.83 5.65
C GLU A 121 11.54 -11.66 6.77
N ARG A 122 10.24 -11.56 6.97
CA ARG A 122 9.47 -12.46 7.83
C ARG A 122 8.24 -12.89 7.06
N ILE A 123 8.13 -14.19 6.79
CA ILE A 123 6.97 -14.78 6.12
C ILE A 123 5.70 -14.64 6.97
N ALA A 124 4.53 -14.72 6.33
CA ALA A 124 3.24 -14.48 6.99
C ALA A 124 3.00 -15.39 8.21
N GLU A 125 3.44 -16.65 8.19
CA GLU A 125 3.33 -17.59 9.32
C GLU A 125 4.07 -17.06 10.56
N HIS A 126 5.36 -16.72 10.42
CA HIS A 126 6.18 -16.21 11.52
C HIS A 126 5.70 -14.83 12.01
N THR A 127 5.18 -14.02 11.09
CA THR A 127 4.55 -12.74 11.41
C THR A 127 3.33 -12.94 12.31
N THR A 128 2.48 -13.88 11.94
CA THR A 128 1.27 -14.22 12.69
C THR A 128 1.60 -14.84 14.05
N ASP A 129 2.56 -15.77 14.11
CA ASP A 129 3.00 -16.37 15.38
C ASP A 129 3.48 -15.30 16.36
N ARG A 130 4.25 -14.36 15.87
CA ARG A 130 4.76 -13.26 16.69
C ARG A 130 3.66 -12.33 17.16
N ALA A 131 2.71 -11.99 16.27
CA ALA A 131 1.55 -11.18 16.61
C ALA A 131 0.65 -11.86 17.64
N ILE A 132 0.41 -13.17 17.53
CA ILE A 132 -0.38 -13.97 18.48
C ILE A 132 0.31 -14.03 19.85
N ASP A 133 1.64 -14.19 19.89
CA ASP A 133 2.40 -14.16 21.15
C ASP A 133 2.19 -12.82 21.86
N PHE A 134 2.39 -11.71 21.18
CA PHE A 134 2.17 -10.40 21.77
C PHE A 134 0.72 -10.15 22.17
N LEU A 135 -0.24 -10.50 21.32
CA LEU A 135 -1.65 -10.35 21.61
C LEU A 135 -2.04 -11.13 22.89
N THR A 136 -1.58 -12.37 23.03
CA THR A 136 -1.85 -13.22 24.19
C THR A 136 -1.27 -12.63 25.48
N ARG A 137 -0.11 -12.00 25.41
CA ARG A 137 0.58 -11.42 26.57
C ARG A 137 0.04 -10.05 26.98
N PHE A 138 -0.44 -9.24 26.03
CA PHE A 138 -0.76 -7.83 26.29
C PHE A 138 -2.24 -7.45 26.14
N HIS A 139 -3.13 -8.36 25.75
CA HIS A 139 -4.56 -8.10 25.48
C HIS A 139 -5.38 -7.57 26.66
N LYS A 140 -4.88 -7.66 27.89
CA LYS A 140 -5.62 -7.20 29.10
C LYS A 140 -5.62 -5.68 29.31
N LYS A 141 -4.86 -4.95 28.50
CA LYS A 141 -4.81 -3.48 28.50
C LYS A 141 -5.27 -2.95 27.14
N PRO A 142 -5.67 -1.69 27.06
CA PRO A 142 -5.87 -1.06 25.75
C PRO A 142 -4.63 -1.23 24.89
N LEU A 143 -4.80 -1.81 23.70
CA LEU A 143 -3.71 -2.20 22.81
C LEU A 143 -3.90 -1.57 21.42
N PHE A 144 -2.89 -0.86 20.94
CA PHE A 144 -2.73 -0.52 19.55
C PHE A 144 -1.68 -1.45 18.93
N MET A 145 -2.09 -2.22 17.92
CA MET A 145 -1.19 -3.15 17.23
C MET A 145 -1.13 -2.85 15.73
N TRP A 146 0.08 -2.66 15.21
CA TRP A 146 0.35 -2.65 13.78
C TRP A 146 0.97 -3.99 13.37
N LEU A 147 0.22 -4.75 12.58
CA LEU A 147 0.66 -6.02 12.02
C LEU A 147 0.90 -5.84 10.53
N HIS A 148 2.14 -6.02 10.11
CA HIS A 148 2.55 -5.86 8.72
C HIS A 148 2.96 -7.21 8.12
N TYR A 149 2.24 -7.66 7.10
CA TYR A 149 2.58 -8.82 6.29
C TYR A 149 3.41 -8.40 5.08
N GLN A 150 4.55 -9.09 4.84
CA GLN A 150 5.36 -8.95 3.64
C GLN A 150 4.64 -9.55 2.42
N ASP A 151 4.10 -10.78 2.60
CA ASP A 151 3.34 -11.45 1.53
C ASP A 151 2.10 -10.62 1.15
N PRO A 152 1.86 -10.34 -0.16
CA PRO A 152 2.42 -10.97 -1.37
C PRO A 152 3.57 -10.21 -2.05
N HIS A 153 4.37 -9.40 -1.37
CA HIS A 153 5.51 -8.71 -1.98
C HIS A 153 6.52 -9.73 -2.55
N GLY A 154 7.02 -9.47 -3.73
CA GLY A 154 8.00 -10.35 -4.36
C GLY A 154 9.45 -10.27 -3.80
N PRO A 155 10.30 -11.26 -4.14
CA PRO A 155 10.07 -12.34 -5.11
C PRO A 155 9.09 -13.40 -4.61
N TYR A 156 8.10 -13.73 -5.42
CA TYR A 156 6.99 -14.61 -5.02
C TYR A 156 7.47 -16.05 -4.77
N ALA A 157 7.38 -16.50 -3.53
CA ALA A 157 7.85 -17.81 -3.09
C ALA A 157 6.87 -18.47 -2.10
N PRO A 158 5.58 -18.64 -2.48
CA PRO A 158 4.58 -19.24 -1.61
C PRO A 158 4.99 -20.64 -1.17
N PRO A 159 4.57 -21.11 0.02
CA PRO A 159 4.85 -22.45 0.48
C PRO A 159 4.38 -23.52 -0.51
N GLU A 160 5.14 -24.62 -0.63
CA GLU A 160 4.94 -25.71 -1.61
C GLU A 160 3.51 -26.29 -1.58
N ARG A 161 2.84 -26.30 -0.43
CA ARG A 161 1.45 -26.77 -0.31
C ARG A 161 0.44 -26.00 -1.16
N PHE A 162 0.83 -24.85 -1.71
CA PHE A 162 0.01 -24.03 -2.63
C PHE A 162 0.40 -24.20 -4.10
N ALA A 163 1.41 -25.03 -4.42
CA ALA A 163 2.01 -25.12 -5.75
C ALA A 163 1.00 -25.43 -6.87
N GLU A 164 -0.01 -26.24 -6.59
CA GLU A 164 -1.03 -26.64 -7.56
C GLU A 164 -2.20 -25.64 -7.69
N LEU A 165 -2.30 -24.65 -6.78
CA LEU A 165 -3.39 -23.69 -6.85
C LEU A 165 -3.20 -22.74 -8.03
N PHE A 166 -4.32 -22.40 -8.67
CA PHE A 166 -4.40 -21.40 -9.75
C PHE A 166 -3.64 -21.75 -11.02
N GLU A 167 -3.25 -23.01 -11.20
CA GLU A 167 -2.71 -23.51 -12.46
C GLU A 167 -3.80 -23.60 -13.52
N ASN A 168 -3.45 -23.25 -14.75
CA ASN A 168 -4.29 -23.46 -15.91
C ASN A 168 -3.46 -24.12 -17.00
N PRO A 169 -3.48 -25.46 -17.09
CA PRO A 169 -2.67 -26.21 -18.05
C PRO A 169 -3.01 -25.89 -19.51
N ASN A 170 -4.19 -25.33 -19.79
CA ASN A 170 -4.61 -24.95 -21.14
C ASN A 170 -4.20 -23.51 -21.52
N GLN A 171 -3.57 -22.77 -20.61
CA GLN A 171 -3.17 -21.39 -20.86
C GLN A 171 -1.90 -21.33 -21.71
N LYS A 172 -1.98 -20.65 -22.86
CA LYS A 172 -0.80 -20.42 -23.70
C LYS A 172 0.25 -19.63 -22.94
N SER A 173 1.49 -20.10 -22.95
CA SER A 173 2.62 -19.40 -22.33
C SER A 173 2.81 -18.00 -22.94
N ARG A 174 3.07 -17.01 -22.07
CA ARG A 174 3.50 -15.66 -22.42
C ARG A 174 4.83 -15.39 -21.75
N ASN A 175 5.93 -15.68 -22.42
CA ASN A 175 7.25 -15.47 -21.88
C ASN A 175 7.67 -14.00 -21.96
N LEU A 176 8.10 -13.46 -20.85
CA LEU A 176 8.65 -12.12 -20.70
C LEU A 176 10.17 -12.18 -20.71
N LYS A 177 10.83 -11.09 -21.08
CA LYS A 177 12.25 -10.95 -20.83
C LYS A 177 12.47 -10.65 -19.33
N VAL A 178 13.62 -11.05 -18.81
CA VAL A 178 14.10 -10.57 -17.51
C VAL A 178 14.94 -9.33 -17.75
N ASN A 179 14.63 -8.25 -17.04
CA ASN A 179 15.38 -7.02 -17.11
C ASN A 179 16.72 -7.16 -16.36
N THR A 180 17.71 -6.39 -16.75
CA THR A 180 18.98 -6.27 -16.02
C THR A 180 18.89 -5.27 -14.88
N THR A 181 17.78 -4.55 -14.80
CA THR A 181 17.46 -3.54 -13.79
C THR A 181 16.27 -3.97 -12.93
N GLU A 182 16.00 -3.22 -11.92
CA GLU A 182 14.91 -3.41 -10.96
C GLU A 182 13.56 -2.90 -11.50
N SER A 183 13.55 -2.27 -12.67
CA SER A 183 12.35 -1.73 -13.28
C SER A 183 11.44 -2.82 -13.84
N GLY A 184 10.14 -2.70 -13.60
CA GLY A 184 9.10 -3.55 -14.19
C GLY A 184 8.74 -3.19 -15.63
N TRP A 185 9.27 -2.11 -16.20
CA TRP A 185 8.93 -1.70 -17.55
C TRP A 185 9.38 -2.72 -18.61
N ARG A 186 8.42 -3.23 -19.37
CA ARG A 186 8.60 -4.15 -20.49
C ARG A 186 9.19 -5.52 -20.14
N GLY A 187 9.28 -5.90 -18.87
CA GLY A 187 9.83 -7.20 -18.47
C GLY A 187 9.83 -7.43 -16.97
N ILE A 188 10.26 -8.61 -16.56
CA ILE A 188 10.40 -9.02 -15.16
C ILE A 188 11.61 -8.29 -14.58
N PRO A 189 11.49 -7.55 -13.46
CA PRO A 189 12.66 -6.98 -12.77
C PRO A 189 13.63 -8.09 -12.31
N ASN A 190 14.93 -7.78 -12.26
CA ASN A 190 15.95 -8.75 -11.90
C ASN A 190 15.73 -9.37 -10.50
N TYR A 191 15.28 -8.58 -9.52
CA TYR A 191 15.02 -9.05 -8.16
C TYR A 191 13.81 -9.99 -8.05
N GLN A 192 12.89 -9.95 -9.02
CA GLN A 192 11.73 -10.83 -9.10
C GLN A 192 11.99 -12.13 -9.88
N ALA A 193 13.17 -12.29 -10.47
CA ALA A 193 13.45 -13.36 -11.41
C ALA A 193 13.46 -14.76 -10.77
N LEU A 194 12.45 -15.57 -11.04
CA LEU A 194 12.30 -16.94 -10.54
C LEU A 194 12.87 -17.96 -11.55
N TRP A 195 14.16 -17.86 -11.87
CA TRP A 195 14.81 -18.71 -12.86
C TRP A 195 14.55 -20.23 -12.68
N PRO A 196 14.30 -20.98 -13.77
CA PRO A 196 14.32 -20.57 -15.19
C PRO A 196 12.99 -20.00 -15.71
N GLU A 197 11.99 -19.80 -14.85
CA GLU A 197 10.64 -19.41 -15.23
C GLU A 197 10.56 -17.96 -15.70
N ARG A 198 9.81 -17.74 -16.81
CA ARG A 198 9.58 -16.43 -17.41
C ARG A 198 8.14 -16.24 -17.89
N ASN A 199 7.27 -17.22 -17.63
CA ASN A 199 5.88 -17.17 -18.06
C ASN A 199 5.08 -16.20 -17.19
N PHE A 200 4.51 -15.16 -17.80
CA PHE A 200 3.66 -14.17 -17.16
C PHE A 200 2.61 -14.77 -16.22
N TYR A 201 1.90 -15.79 -16.68
CA TYR A 201 0.81 -16.41 -15.92
C TYR A 201 1.31 -17.20 -14.71
N TYR A 202 2.51 -17.74 -14.79
CA TYR A 202 3.15 -18.36 -13.65
C TYR A 202 3.39 -17.34 -12.53
N TYR A 203 3.94 -16.17 -12.85
CA TYR A 203 4.15 -15.10 -11.87
C TYR A 203 2.84 -14.59 -11.25
N VAL A 204 1.79 -14.39 -12.06
CA VAL A 204 0.47 -14.03 -11.54
C VAL A 204 -0.06 -15.12 -10.60
N SER A 205 0.12 -16.40 -10.92
CA SER A 205 -0.30 -17.50 -10.06
C SER A 205 0.53 -17.56 -8.77
N GLN A 206 1.82 -17.25 -8.82
CA GLN A 206 2.66 -17.18 -7.61
C GLN A 206 2.19 -16.04 -6.68
N TYR A 207 1.92 -14.87 -7.22
CA TYR A 207 1.35 -13.75 -6.46
C TYR A 207 0.00 -14.12 -5.80
N ASP A 208 -0.89 -14.77 -6.53
CA ASP A 208 -2.18 -15.23 -6.01
C ASP A 208 -2.03 -16.29 -4.92
N ARG A 209 -1.02 -17.16 -5.02
CA ARG A 209 -0.66 -18.15 -4.00
C ARG A 209 -0.13 -17.51 -2.73
N GLU A 210 0.66 -16.44 -2.86
CA GLU A 210 1.10 -15.61 -1.72
C GLU A 210 -0.09 -14.98 -0.99
N ILE A 211 -1.05 -14.42 -1.73
CA ILE A 211 -2.29 -13.91 -1.15
C ILE A 211 -3.03 -15.02 -0.40
N ARG A 212 -3.14 -16.20 -0.99
CA ARG A 212 -3.81 -17.34 -0.35
C ARG A 212 -3.09 -17.78 0.91
N TYR A 213 -1.78 -17.78 0.92
CA TYR A 213 -0.97 -18.10 2.08
C TYR A 213 -1.17 -17.06 3.20
N MET A 214 -1.07 -15.79 2.89
CA MET A 214 -1.30 -14.70 3.83
C MET A 214 -2.73 -14.73 4.39
N ASP A 215 -3.74 -15.02 3.56
CA ASP A 215 -5.14 -15.16 3.95
C ASP A 215 -5.36 -16.27 5.02
N GLU A 216 -4.62 -17.39 4.93
CA GLU A 216 -4.66 -18.42 5.97
C GLU A 216 -4.05 -17.92 7.29
N GLN A 217 -3.00 -17.13 7.23
CA GLN A 217 -2.37 -16.55 8.41
C GLN A 217 -3.26 -15.45 9.04
N PHE A 218 -3.89 -14.63 8.22
CA PHE A 218 -4.90 -13.68 8.67
C PHE A 218 -6.05 -14.38 9.42
N LYS A 219 -6.55 -15.51 8.91
CA LYS A 219 -7.55 -16.34 9.62
C LYS A 219 -7.09 -16.69 11.03
N ARG A 220 -5.86 -17.22 11.18
CA ARG A 220 -5.30 -17.59 12.50
C ARG A 220 -5.31 -16.42 13.49
N PHE A 221 -4.93 -15.23 13.00
CA PHE A 221 -4.95 -14.01 13.82
C PHE A 221 -6.39 -13.64 14.24
N ILE A 222 -7.34 -13.63 13.32
CA ILE A 222 -8.77 -13.34 13.60
C ILE A 222 -9.37 -14.37 14.56
N GLU A 223 -9.07 -15.65 14.40
CA GLU A 223 -9.51 -16.69 15.33
C GLU A 223 -8.95 -16.48 16.74
N THR A 224 -7.73 -15.99 16.85
CA THR A 224 -7.15 -15.64 18.15
C THR A 224 -7.86 -14.46 18.80
N LEU A 225 -8.18 -13.41 18.03
CA LEU A 225 -9.01 -12.30 18.52
C LEU A 225 -10.38 -12.79 19.04
N LYS A 226 -11.02 -13.73 18.31
CA LYS A 226 -12.29 -14.34 18.75
C LYS A 226 -12.13 -15.14 20.04
N LYS A 227 -11.07 -15.95 20.17
CA LYS A 227 -10.78 -16.75 21.38
C LYS A 227 -10.51 -15.90 22.62
N LEU A 228 -9.99 -14.70 22.44
CA LEU A 228 -9.68 -13.74 23.50
C LEU A 228 -10.83 -12.75 23.78
N ASP A 229 -12.00 -12.92 23.17
CA ASP A 229 -13.15 -12.01 23.25
C ASP A 229 -12.84 -10.56 22.80
N LEU A 230 -11.83 -10.39 21.95
CA LEU A 230 -11.41 -9.08 21.44
C LEU A 230 -12.06 -8.71 20.12
N TYR A 231 -12.51 -9.67 19.32
CA TYR A 231 -12.96 -9.46 17.95
C TYR A 231 -14.08 -8.43 17.81
N ASP A 232 -15.08 -8.49 18.69
CA ASP A 232 -16.20 -7.54 18.69
C ASP A 232 -15.93 -6.25 19.50
N ASN A 233 -14.84 -6.23 20.27
CA ASN A 233 -14.43 -5.08 21.06
C ASN A 233 -13.24 -4.30 20.45
N SER A 234 -12.83 -4.67 19.24
CA SER A 234 -11.72 -4.02 18.54
C SER A 234 -12.18 -3.22 17.32
N LEU A 235 -11.47 -2.15 17.04
CA LEU A 235 -11.42 -1.55 15.71
C LEU A 235 -10.35 -2.29 14.91
N ILE A 236 -10.74 -3.01 13.87
CA ILE A 236 -9.84 -3.77 13.00
C ILE A 236 -9.87 -3.11 11.62
N ILE A 237 -8.71 -2.66 11.15
CA ILE A 237 -8.54 -2.03 9.83
C ILE A 237 -7.61 -2.92 9.01
N PHE A 238 -8.12 -3.47 7.93
CA PHE A 238 -7.36 -4.24 6.95
C PHE A 238 -7.15 -3.40 5.70
N THR A 239 -5.90 -3.18 5.32
CA THR A 239 -5.53 -2.42 4.12
C THR A 239 -4.17 -2.88 3.58
N SER A 240 -3.84 -2.43 2.37
CA SER A 240 -2.49 -2.50 1.81
C SER A 240 -1.89 -1.10 1.70
N ASP A 241 -0.57 -1.01 1.67
CA ASP A 241 0.13 0.25 1.45
C ASP A 241 0.06 0.71 -0.01
N HIS A 242 0.27 -0.19 -0.97
CA HIS A 242 0.11 0.01 -2.42
C HIS A 242 -0.17 -1.32 -3.11
N GLY A 243 -0.31 -1.29 -4.43
CA GLY A 243 -0.47 -2.47 -5.27
C GLY A 243 0.82 -2.89 -5.97
N GLU A 244 0.66 -3.72 -7.01
CA GLU A 244 1.72 -4.32 -7.80
C GLU A 244 1.36 -4.31 -9.29
N GLY A 245 2.31 -4.06 -10.17
CA GLY A 245 2.11 -4.10 -11.61
C GLY A 245 1.98 -5.53 -12.12
N MET A 246 0.84 -5.86 -12.76
CA MET A 246 0.58 -7.19 -13.32
C MET A 246 0.43 -7.16 -14.84
N GLY A 247 1.24 -6.30 -15.50
CA GLY A 247 1.31 -6.22 -16.96
C GLY A 247 0.47 -5.12 -17.59
N GLU A 248 -0.31 -4.39 -16.79
CA GLU A 248 -0.98 -3.17 -17.23
C GLU A 248 0.08 -2.13 -17.67
N HIS A 249 -0.22 -1.38 -18.69
CA HIS A 249 0.71 -0.37 -19.24
C HIS A 249 2.11 -0.92 -19.61
N ASN A 250 2.27 -2.23 -19.81
CA ASN A 250 3.57 -2.88 -20.03
C ASN A 250 4.51 -2.85 -18.81
N TYR A 251 3.95 -2.80 -17.61
CA TYR A 251 4.68 -2.80 -16.35
C TYR A 251 4.41 -4.09 -15.56
N PHE A 252 5.46 -4.81 -15.17
CA PHE A 252 5.36 -6.18 -14.69
C PHE A 252 6.05 -6.38 -13.34
N PHE A 253 5.33 -6.93 -12.38
CA PHE A 253 5.82 -7.47 -11.11
C PHE A 253 6.75 -6.51 -10.37
N ALA A 254 6.36 -5.26 -10.33
CA ALA A 254 7.08 -4.17 -9.69
C ALA A 254 6.13 -3.05 -9.25
N HIS A 255 6.63 -2.10 -8.48
CA HIS A 255 5.92 -0.93 -7.98
C HIS A 255 6.83 0.29 -7.93
N GLY A 256 6.30 1.47 -7.56
CA GLY A 256 7.09 2.69 -7.33
C GLY A 256 7.40 3.53 -8.56
N GLU A 257 6.94 3.18 -9.77
CA GLU A 257 7.33 3.88 -11.00
C GLU A 257 6.19 4.57 -11.76
N HIS A 258 4.95 4.45 -11.28
CA HIS A 258 3.78 5.15 -11.84
C HIS A 258 2.64 5.25 -10.82
N LEU A 259 1.56 5.95 -11.19
CA LEU A 259 0.40 6.20 -10.33
C LEU A 259 -0.91 5.59 -10.86
N TYR A 260 -0.86 4.57 -11.71
CA TYR A 260 -2.06 3.87 -12.14
C TYR A 260 -2.70 3.06 -11.01
N ASN A 261 -3.97 2.71 -11.17
CA ASN A 261 -4.76 1.97 -10.19
C ASN A 261 -4.14 0.63 -9.79
N SER A 262 -3.39 -0.02 -10.68
CA SER A 262 -2.64 -1.24 -10.35
C SER A 262 -1.71 -1.06 -9.14
N LEU A 263 -1.21 0.17 -8.89
CA LEU A 263 -0.37 0.51 -7.75
C LEU A 263 -1.08 1.32 -6.67
N THR A 264 -2.18 2.02 -6.98
CA THR A 264 -2.80 2.94 -6.03
C THR A 264 -4.17 2.50 -5.52
N HIS A 265 -4.86 1.57 -6.20
CA HIS A 265 -6.14 1.03 -5.73
C HIS A 265 -5.90 -0.16 -4.79
N VAL A 266 -6.13 0.05 -3.51
CA VAL A 266 -5.85 -0.88 -2.43
C VAL A 266 -7.12 -1.34 -1.71
N PRO A 267 -7.13 -2.51 -1.06
CA PRO A 267 -8.23 -2.91 -0.23
C PRO A 267 -8.33 -2.02 1.02
N LEU A 268 -9.55 -1.74 1.47
CA LEU A 268 -9.82 -1.16 2.77
C LEU A 268 -11.10 -1.78 3.34
N ILE A 269 -10.95 -2.45 4.49
CA ILE A 269 -12.04 -3.12 5.20
C ILE A 269 -11.94 -2.72 6.67
N ILE A 270 -13.03 -2.19 7.24
CA ILE A 270 -13.06 -1.71 8.62
C ILE A 270 -14.15 -2.44 9.40
N LYS A 271 -13.75 -3.13 10.47
CA LYS A 271 -14.66 -3.71 11.45
C LYS A 271 -14.60 -2.91 12.75
N TYR A 272 -15.76 -2.51 13.25
CA TYR A 272 -15.91 -1.92 14.58
C TYR A 272 -17.17 -2.44 15.25
N GLY A 273 -17.02 -3.41 16.12
CA GLY A 273 -18.12 -4.13 16.71
C GLY A 273 -19.04 -4.75 15.64
N LYS A 274 -20.35 -4.74 15.89
CA LYS A 274 -21.39 -5.11 14.91
C LYS A 274 -22.00 -3.89 14.22
N LYS A 275 -21.43 -2.70 14.43
CA LYS A 275 -22.02 -1.42 14.05
C LYS A 275 -21.67 -0.97 12.62
N LEU A 276 -20.49 -1.37 12.14
CA LEU A 276 -20.01 -1.01 10.82
C LEU A 276 -20.03 -2.23 9.91
N THR A 277 -21.01 -2.29 9.02
CA THR A 277 -21.15 -3.38 8.02
C THR A 277 -21.63 -2.81 6.69
N GLY A 278 -21.40 -3.57 5.62
CA GLY A 278 -21.90 -3.21 4.30
C GLY A 278 -20.78 -2.87 3.31
N ARG A 279 -21.17 -2.24 2.20
CA ARG A 279 -20.24 -1.87 1.12
C ARG A 279 -20.44 -0.42 0.72
N ARG A 280 -19.33 0.31 0.57
CA ARG A 280 -19.31 1.68 0.10
C ARG A 280 -18.59 1.77 -1.25
N THR A 281 -19.11 2.66 -2.12
CA THR A 281 -18.61 2.84 -3.49
C THR A 281 -18.05 4.24 -3.75
N ASP A 282 -18.09 5.11 -2.76
CA ASP A 282 -17.41 6.40 -2.79
C ASP A 282 -15.89 6.23 -2.73
N TYR A 283 -15.17 7.22 -3.23
CA TYR A 283 -13.72 7.25 -3.17
C TYR A 283 -13.26 7.66 -1.77
N VAL A 284 -12.37 6.86 -1.20
CA VAL A 284 -11.72 7.09 0.10
C VAL A 284 -10.20 6.94 -0.04
N GLN A 285 -9.45 7.35 0.96
CA GLN A 285 -8.00 7.41 0.91
C GLN A 285 -7.36 7.07 2.27
N HIS A 286 -6.09 6.72 2.28
CA HIS A 286 -5.40 6.28 3.48
C HIS A 286 -5.39 7.30 4.62
N ILE A 287 -5.25 8.59 4.34
CA ILE A 287 -5.28 9.63 5.38
C ILE A 287 -6.63 9.74 6.09
N ASP A 288 -7.68 9.06 5.64
CA ASP A 288 -8.97 8.96 6.31
C ASP A 288 -8.94 8.02 7.53
N ILE A 289 -7.95 7.13 7.58
CA ILE A 289 -7.81 6.14 8.66
C ILE A 289 -7.63 6.84 10.00
N LEU A 290 -6.73 7.82 10.09
CA LEU A 290 -6.43 8.51 11.34
C LEU A 290 -7.63 9.29 11.89
N PRO A 291 -8.35 10.15 11.12
CA PRO A 291 -9.59 10.78 11.59
C PRO A 291 -10.66 9.78 12.02
N THR A 292 -10.76 8.64 11.35
CA THR A 292 -11.69 7.58 11.73
C THR A 292 -11.37 7.01 13.11
N ILE A 293 -10.09 6.74 13.40
CA ILE A 293 -9.62 6.26 14.71
C ILE A 293 -9.93 7.31 15.79
N PHE A 294 -9.59 8.58 15.53
CA PHE A 294 -9.85 9.69 16.47
C PHE A 294 -11.35 9.78 16.84
N ASN A 295 -12.22 9.73 15.83
CA ASN A 295 -13.64 9.79 16.07
C ASN A 295 -14.24 8.52 16.72
N VAL A 296 -13.62 7.35 16.53
CA VAL A 296 -13.99 6.12 17.28
C VAL A 296 -13.65 6.24 18.76
N LEU A 297 -12.58 6.95 19.07
CA LEU A 297 -12.06 7.14 20.43
C LEU A 297 -12.56 8.45 21.07
N ASP A 298 -13.52 9.16 20.44
CA ASP A 298 -14.04 10.47 20.89
C ASP A 298 -12.93 11.51 21.15
N MET A 299 -11.86 11.46 20.36
CA MET A 299 -10.73 12.38 20.44
C MET A 299 -10.96 13.60 19.55
N LYS A 300 -10.45 14.75 20.00
CA LYS A 300 -10.48 15.97 19.19
C LYS A 300 -9.50 15.86 18.02
N LEU A 301 -10.02 16.02 16.80
CA LEU A 301 -9.22 16.04 15.58
C LEU A 301 -8.56 17.41 15.42
N ASP A 302 -7.26 17.43 15.09
CA ASP A 302 -6.54 18.64 14.69
C ASP A 302 -7.00 19.09 13.29
N SER A 303 -7.21 20.38 13.10
CA SER A 303 -7.66 20.95 11.82
C SER A 303 -6.66 20.80 10.65
N ARG A 304 -5.43 20.40 10.94
CA ARG A 304 -4.41 20.10 9.91
C ARG A 304 -4.70 18.81 9.14
N PHE A 305 -5.44 17.86 9.73
CA PHE A 305 -5.78 16.62 9.06
C PHE A 305 -6.85 16.84 7.99
N ARG A 306 -6.53 16.41 6.77
CA ARG A 306 -7.41 16.56 5.60
C ARG A 306 -8.31 15.34 5.36
N GLY A 307 -8.04 14.25 6.06
CA GLY A 307 -8.84 13.02 5.98
C GLY A 307 -10.21 13.19 6.62
N SER A 308 -11.12 12.29 6.30
CA SER A 308 -12.51 12.28 6.79
C SER A 308 -12.79 11.01 7.58
N ASP A 309 -13.79 11.08 8.47
CA ASP A 309 -14.26 9.91 9.22
C ASP A 309 -14.99 8.93 8.27
N LEU A 310 -14.40 7.77 8.09
CA LEU A 310 -14.93 6.73 7.21
C LEU A 310 -16.23 6.08 7.68
N ARG A 311 -16.70 6.35 8.89
CA ARG A 311 -18.03 5.93 9.35
C ARG A 311 -19.16 6.73 8.69
N GLN A 312 -18.83 7.90 8.14
CA GLN A 312 -19.75 8.79 7.46
C GLN A 312 -19.44 8.82 5.96
N GLN A 313 -20.49 8.90 5.15
CA GLN A 313 -20.32 9.09 3.72
C GLN A 313 -20.31 10.59 3.39
N GLU A 314 -19.28 11.03 2.68
CA GLU A 314 -19.19 12.39 2.19
C GLU A 314 -20.26 12.66 1.12
N LYS A 315 -20.88 13.84 1.20
CA LYS A 315 -21.94 14.25 0.25
C LYS A 315 -21.36 14.86 -1.03
N THR A 316 -20.16 15.38 -0.97
CA THR A 316 -19.49 16.05 -2.10
C THR A 316 -18.30 15.22 -2.58
N PRO A 317 -17.99 15.25 -3.89
CA PRO A 317 -16.77 14.62 -4.40
C PRO A 317 -15.53 15.20 -3.73
N ARG A 318 -14.60 14.31 -3.34
CA ARG A 318 -13.34 14.65 -2.67
C ARG A 318 -12.20 14.67 -3.67
N GLU A 319 -11.20 15.47 -3.35
CA GLU A 319 -9.91 15.46 -4.05
C GLU A 319 -9.00 14.42 -3.40
N ILE A 320 -8.68 13.37 -4.15
CA ILE A 320 -7.77 12.31 -3.68
C ILE A 320 -6.47 12.42 -4.46
N VAL A 321 -5.38 12.55 -3.74
CA VAL A 321 -4.05 12.82 -4.31
C VAL A 321 -3.15 11.62 -4.08
N ALA A 322 -2.41 11.22 -5.12
CA ALA A 322 -1.30 10.30 -4.99
C ALA A 322 -0.04 10.88 -5.62
N GLU A 323 1.11 10.59 -5.02
CA GLU A 323 2.38 11.19 -5.34
C GLU A 323 3.47 10.14 -5.49
N MET A 324 4.30 10.34 -6.49
CA MET A 324 5.49 9.56 -6.74
C MET A 324 6.68 10.53 -6.81
N PRO A 325 7.18 11.00 -5.67
CA PRO A 325 8.37 11.82 -5.66
C PRO A 325 9.59 10.96 -6.01
N SER A 326 10.43 11.43 -6.91
CA SER A 326 11.66 10.72 -7.27
C SER A 326 12.87 11.64 -7.17
N ARG A 327 13.88 11.18 -6.42
CA ARG A 327 15.21 11.85 -6.37
C ARG A 327 16.20 11.22 -7.34
N ILE A 328 16.01 9.98 -7.72
CA ILE A 328 17.01 9.15 -8.40
C ILE A 328 16.62 8.90 -9.85
N LYS A 329 15.32 8.87 -10.15
CA LYS A 329 14.82 8.74 -11.53
C LYS A 329 14.45 10.11 -12.06
N ASP A 330 14.68 10.33 -13.32
CA ASP A 330 14.37 11.59 -14.02
C ASP A 330 12.87 11.85 -14.12
N THR A 331 12.06 11.08 -13.41
CA THR A 331 10.60 11.10 -13.49
C THR A 331 9.98 11.18 -12.09
N ALA A 332 9.18 12.20 -11.86
CA ALA A 332 8.25 12.28 -10.73
C ALA A 332 6.82 12.37 -11.26
N ALA A 333 5.83 12.00 -10.48
CA ALA A 333 4.44 12.11 -10.87
C ALA A 333 3.54 12.50 -9.69
N ILE A 334 2.45 13.20 -10.02
CA ILE A 334 1.36 13.49 -9.09
C ILE A 334 0.03 13.21 -9.80
N SER A 335 -0.93 12.68 -9.08
CA SER A 335 -2.27 12.46 -9.60
C SER A 335 -3.33 13.01 -8.68
N ILE A 336 -4.48 13.38 -9.27
CA ILE A 336 -5.68 13.75 -8.55
C ILE A 336 -6.88 12.97 -9.09
N VAL A 337 -7.72 12.47 -8.18
CA VAL A 337 -9.00 11.85 -8.51
C VAL A 337 -10.13 12.69 -7.91
N VAL A 338 -11.07 13.10 -8.77
CA VAL A 338 -12.29 13.81 -8.37
C VAL A 338 -13.47 13.17 -9.11
N ASP A 339 -14.46 12.69 -8.38
CA ASP A 339 -15.65 12.05 -8.95
C ASP A 339 -15.32 11.00 -10.03
N GLY A 340 -14.30 10.18 -9.77
CA GLY A 340 -13.88 9.10 -10.66
C GLY A 340 -13.14 9.54 -11.93
N LEU A 341 -12.89 10.82 -12.14
CA LEU A 341 -11.91 11.28 -13.13
C LEU A 341 -10.54 11.40 -12.49
N LYS A 342 -9.56 10.77 -13.10
CA LYS A 342 -8.15 10.77 -12.66
C LYS A 342 -7.28 11.51 -13.66
N LEU A 343 -6.62 12.56 -13.19
CA LEU A 343 -5.57 13.25 -13.92
C LEU A 343 -4.21 12.89 -13.33
N ILE A 344 -3.29 12.42 -14.17
CA ILE A 344 -1.90 12.16 -13.82
C ILE A 344 -1.02 13.19 -14.53
N LYS A 345 -0.17 13.89 -13.78
CA LYS A 345 0.87 14.78 -14.28
C LYS A 345 2.22 14.10 -14.07
N VAL A 346 2.93 13.84 -15.15
CA VAL A 346 4.29 13.30 -15.12
C VAL A 346 5.29 14.42 -15.37
N LEU A 347 6.29 14.53 -14.52
CA LEU A 347 7.36 15.52 -14.58
C LEU A 347 8.64 14.80 -15.00
N LEU A 348 9.24 15.23 -16.11
CA LEU A 348 10.54 14.76 -16.59
C LEU A 348 11.61 15.82 -16.22
N ARG A 349 12.77 15.40 -15.66
CA ARG A 349 13.80 16.33 -15.19
C ARG A 349 14.54 17.05 -16.34
N GLU A 350 14.72 16.38 -17.46
CA GLU A 350 15.58 16.88 -18.57
C GLU A 350 14.82 17.63 -19.64
N GLU A 351 13.48 17.64 -19.61
CA GLU A 351 12.68 18.35 -20.61
C GLU A 351 11.55 19.14 -19.94
N PRO A 352 11.18 20.33 -20.48
CA PRO A 352 10.04 21.09 -19.98
C PRO A 352 8.69 20.44 -20.29
N TYR A 353 8.68 19.17 -20.70
CA TYR A 353 7.48 18.41 -21.04
C TYR A 353 6.80 17.88 -19.80
N GLN A 354 5.72 18.56 -19.44
CA GLN A 354 4.72 18.03 -18.55
C GLN A 354 3.78 17.14 -19.37
N GLN A 355 3.82 15.84 -19.12
CA GLN A 355 2.83 14.93 -19.74
C GLN A 355 1.62 14.79 -18.82
N TYR A 356 0.45 15.03 -19.38
CA TYR A 356 -0.81 14.76 -18.68
C TYR A 356 -1.49 13.54 -19.28
N GLN A 357 -2.12 12.76 -18.42
CA GLN A 357 -2.96 11.61 -18.77
C GLN A 357 -4.28 11.74 -18.02
N LEU A 358 -5.41 11.52 -18.69
CA LEU A 358 -6.74 11.62 -18.13
C LEU A 358 -7.50 10.30 -18.30
N TYR A 359 -8.10 9.80 -17.23
CA TYR A 359 -8.86 8.55 -17.22
C TYR A 359 -10.21 8.71 -16.51
N ASP A 360 -11.27 8.07 -17.03
CA ASP A 360 -12.55 7.95 -16.34
C ASP A 360 -12.65 6.58 -15.67
N LEU A 361 -12.25 6.49 -14.40
CA LEU A 361 -12.21 5.26 -13.61
C LEU A 361 -13.57 4.58 -13.41
N ARG A 362 -14.69 5.25 -13.70
CA ARG A 362 -16.04 4.69 -13.65
C ARG A 362 -16.33 3.77 -14.82
N ARG A 363 -15.71 4.05 -15.98
CA ARG A 363 -15.85 3.32 -17.25
C ARG A 363 -14.63 2.45 -17.55
N ASP A 364 -13.46 2.94 -17.19
CA ASP A 364 -12.17 2.33 -17.46
C ASP A 364 -11.32 2.28 -16.17
N PRO A 365 -11.64 1.40 -15.21
CA PRO A 365 -10.89 1.27 -13.96
C PRO A 365 -9.45 0.79 -14.15
N ASN A 366 -9.14 0.25 -15.34
CA ASN A 366 -7.80 -0.23 -15.70
C ASN A 366 -6.99 0.80 -16.50
N GLU A 367 -7.52 2.01 -16.70
CA GLU A 367 -6.81 3.15 -17.29
C GLU A 367 -6.20 2.86 -18.68
N LYS A 368 -6.95 2.14 -19.52
CA LYS A 368 -6.51 1.72 -20.87
C LYS A 368 -6.66 2.83 -21.92
N GLU A 369 -7.64 3.71 -21.73
CA GLU A 369 -7.99 4.76 -22.68
C GLU A 369 -7.64 6.15 -22.09
N ASN A 370 -6.57 6.76 -22.62
CA ASN A 370 -6.20 8.12 -22.22
C ASN A 370 -7.09 9.15 -22.93
N LEU A 371 -7.92 9.83 -22.16
CA LEU A 371 -8.93 10.80 -22.61
C LEU A 371 -8.41 12.24 -22.77
N ILE A 372 -7.11 12.48 -22.64
CA ILE A 372 -6.50 13.82 -22.59
C ILE A 372 -6.88 14.71 -23.79
N ASN A 373 -7.06 14.11 -24.96
CA ASN A 373 -7.41 14.81 -26.20
C ASN A 373 -8.93 14.69 -26.55
N THR A 374 -9.75 14.18 -25.63
CA THR A 374 -11.18 13.94 -25.90
C THR A 374 -11.99 15.20 -25.59
N THR A 375 -12.60 15.80 -26.61
CA THR A 375 -13.31 17.10 -26.52
C THR A 375 -14.35 17.17 -25.42
N GLY A 376 -15.09 16.09 -25.15
CA GLY A 376 -16.13 16.04 -24.12
C GLY A 376 -15.62 16.13 -22.67
N TYR A 377 -14.32 16.11 -22.46
CA TYR A 377 -13.69 16.20 -21.13
C TYR A 377 -12.92 17.51 -20.90
N HIS A 378 -12.91 18.44 -21.86
CA HIS A 378 -12.03 19.63 -21.83
C HIS A 378 -12.24 20.49 -20.57
N GLU A 379 -13.48 20.86 -20.26
CA GLU A 379 -13.81 21.68 -19.08
C GLU A 379 -13.36 20.99 -17.77
N ARG A 380 -13.67 19.72 -17.64
CA ARG A 380 -13.29 18.92 -16.46
C ARG A 380 -11.77 18.72 -16.35
N LEU A 381 -11.08 18.63 -17.48
CA LEU A 381 -9.62 18.56 -17.53
C LEU A 381 -8.98 19.84 -17.00
N GLU A 382 -9.47 21.01 -17.40
CA GLU A 382 -8.93 22.31 -16.94
C GLU A 382 -9.23 22.53 -15.44
N ASP A 383 -10.38 22.11 -14.93
CA ASP A 383 -10.67 22.10 -13.50
C ASP A 383 -9.69 21.21 -12.72
N LEU A 384 -9.46 19.97 -13.19
CA LEU A 384 -8.50 19.05 -12.57
C LEU A 384 -7.06 19.56 -12.63
N LYS A 385 -6.63 20.19 -13.73
CA LYS A 385 -5.32 20.83 -13.83
C LYS A 385 -5.17 21.94 -12.79
N THR A 386 -6.17 22.79 -12.67
CA THR A 386 -6.17 23.90 -11.70
C THR A 386 -6.04 23.40 -10.26
N LYS A 387 -6.80 22.34 -9.91
CA LYS A 387 -6.71 21.69 -8.60
C LYS A 387 -5.36 21.05 -8.36
N LEU A 388 -4.85 20.33 -9.35
CA LEU A 388 -3.55 19.66 -9.27
C LEU A 388 -2.39 20.65 -9.14
N GLU A 389 -2.44 21.75 -9.87
CA GLU A 389 -1.42 22.81 -9.80
C GLU A 389 -1.41 23.52 -8.44
N ARG A 390 -2.56 23.72 -7.83
CA ARG A 390 -2.65 24.25 -6.47
C ARG A 390 -1.85 23.41 -5.47
N ILE A 391 -1.95 22.07 -5.59
CA ILE A 391 -1.25 21.11 -4.73
C ILE A 391 0.24 21.03 -5.10
N SER A 392 0.57 21.03 -6.39
CA SER A 392 1.93 20.82 -6.87
C SER A 392 2.86 22.03 -6.80
N LYS A 393 2.32 23.26 -6.74
CA LYS A 393 3.13 24.49 -6.84
C LYS A 393 4.00 24.80 -5.61
N GLU A 394 3.58 24.43 -4.41
CA GLU A 394 4.22 24.90 -3.20
C GLU A 394 5.15 23.89 -2.54
N ASP A 395 4.81 22.62 -2.53
CA ASP A 395 5.50 21.62 -1.71
C ASP A 395 6.07 20.43 -2.49
N PHE A 396 5.38 19.94 -3.53
CA PHE A 396 5.85 18.79 -4.30
C PHE A 396 7.17 19.06 -5.06
N LEU A 397 7.34 20.25 -5.61
CA LEU A 397 8.60 20.64 -6.29
C LEU A 397 9.75 20.83 -5.30
N LYS A 398 9.47 21.23 -4.05
CA LYS A 398 10.49 21.29 -2.99
C LYS A 398 11.02 19.90 -2.64
N LEU A 399 10.18 18.87 -2.63
CA LEU A 399 10.59 17.49 -2.39
C LEU A 399 11.59 16.98 -3.43
N THR A 400 11.41 17.35 -4.69
CA THR A 400 12.32 16.93 -5.77
C THR A 400 13.67 17.67 -5.72
N SER A 401 13.79 18.77 -4.96
CA SER A 401 14.99 19.59 -4.83
C SER A 401 15.79 19.38 -3.53
N ILE A 402 15.29 18.62 -2.54
CA ILE A 402 16.00 18.36 -1.29
C ILE A 402 17.22 17.46 -1.54
N THR A 403 18.41 18.04 -1.39
CA THR A 403 19.70 17.40 -1.75
C THR A 403 20.37 16.62 -0.62
N THR A 404 19.84 16.67 0.60
CA THR A 404 20.47 16.02 1.78
C THR A 404 19.69 14.81 2.23
N ALA A 405 19.98 13.64 1.62
CA ALA A 405 19.61 12.37 2.23
C ALA A 405 20.64 12.01 3.32
N PRO A 406 20.22 11.37 4.44
CA PRO A 406 21.17 10.71 5.33
C PRO A 406 22.00 9.75 4.50
N GLN A 407 23.33 9.77 4.66
CA GLN A 407 24.19 8.85 3.92
C GLN A 407 23.90 7.42 4.39
N LEU A 408 23.29 6.66 3.50
CA LEU A 408 23.27 5.19 3.65
C LEU A 408 24.70 4.67 3.59
N THR A 409 24.99 3.70 4.41
CA THR A 409 26.27 2.98 4.28
C THR A 409 26.37 2.31 2.91
N PRO A 410 27.55 2.08 2.35
CA PRO A 410 27.71 1.38 1.08
C PRO A 410 26.96 0.03 1.06
N GLU A 411 26.96 -0.68 2.17
CA GLU A 411 26.26 -1.96 2.34
C GLU A 411 24.73 -1.80 2.32
N GLU A 412 24.22 -0.76 2.94
CA GLU A 412 22.78 -0.43 2.88
C GLU A 412 22.36 0.03 1.49
N LYS A 413 23.20 0.80 0.78
CA LYS A 413 22.97 1.17 -0.63
C LYS A 413 22.92 -0.03 -1.53
N GLU A 414 23.87 -0.98 -1.37
CA GLU A 414 23.90 -2.20 -2.17
C GLU A 414 22.67 -3.08 -1.92
N LYS A 415 22.29 -3.21 -0.64
CA LYS A 415 21.05 -3.91 -0.26
C LYS A 415 19.79 -3.26 -0.78
N LEU A 416 19.70 -1.95 -0.78
CA LEU A 416 18.55 -1.22 -1.33
C LEU A 416 18.53 -1.24 -2.85
N LYS A 417 19.70 -1.17 -3.49
CA LYS A 417 19.86 -1.40 -4.93
C LYS A 417 19.31 -2.75 -5.35
N SER A 418 19.61 -3.77 -4.58
CA SER A 418 19.16 -5.13 -4.85
C SER A 418 17.65 -5.34 -4.69
N LEU A 419 16.96 -4.40 -4.02
CA LEU A 419 15.50 -4.42 -3.79
C LEU A 419 14.71 -3.51 -4.75
N GLY A 420 15.35 -2.92 -5.75
CA GLY A 420 14.65 -1.96 -6.60
C GLY A 420 14.44 -0.58 -5.97
N TYR A 421 15.09 -0.30 -4.86
CA TYR A 421 14.86 0.93 -4.11
C TYR A 421 15.93 2.02 -4.29
N VAL A 422 17.07 1.78 -4.95
CA VAL A 422 18.15 2.78 -5.20
C VAL A 422 18.66 2.67 -6.61
#